data_ef73ba5b10396beb9ffe96b1bcdd4368
#
_entry.id   ef73ba5b10396beb9ffe96b1bcdd4368
#
_cell.length_a   1.000
_cell.length_b   1.000
_cell.length_c   1.000
_cell.angle_alpha   90.00
_cell.angle_beta   90.00
_cell.angle_gamma   90.00
#
_symmetry.space_group_name_H-M   'P 1'
#
loop_
_entity.id
_entity.type
_entity.pdbx_description
1 polymer ?
#
loop_
_entity_poly.entity_id
_entity_poly.type
_entity_poly.pdbx_seq_one_letter_code
_entity_poly.pdbx_strand_id
1 'polypeptide(L)'
;MHSEVPHRGDWTDDLRLRLDELLTEYREAIIGSLDGLTEMEARASLVPSKTTLLGLVKHATYVEGVWFDQALSGRSYKEIGIASSPARSFSLRSTDTIQSVQDSYRRQIEASRSAMARLPLDSVVSGRGDRPAWSLHLQVLRELAQHTGHADILREQVVARRGEGST
;
A
#
# COMPACT_ATOMS: atom_id res chain seq x y z
N MET A 1 11.41 -17.00 32.82
CA MET A 1 11.49 -17.51 31.44
C MET A 1 10.99 -16.39 30.54
N HIS A 2 11.89 -15.51 30.08
CA HIS A 2 11.54 -14.42 29.16
C HIS A 2 11.32 -15.07 27.78
N SER A 3 10.09 -15.01 27.28
CA SER A 3 9.78 -15.28 25.91
C SER A 3 10.49 -14.21 25.07
N GLU A 4 11.59 -14.57 24.41
CA GLU A 4 12.17 -13.74 23.37
C GLU A 4 11.13 -13.58 22.27
N VAL A 5 10.63 -12.37 22.12
CA VAL A 5 9.89 -11.98 20.91
C VAL A 5 10.89 -12.14 19.76
N PRO A 6 10.61 -12.97 18.75
CA PRO A 6 11.53 -13.13 17.64
C PRO A 6 11.74 -11.75 17.00
N HIS A 7 12.96 -11.24 17.07
CA HIS A 7 13.35 -10.06 16.31
C HIS A 7 13.15 -10.38 14.83
N ARG A 8 12.23 -9.69 14.18
CA ARG A 8 12.09 -9.73 12.73
C ARG A 8 13.32 -9.04 12.14
N GLY A 9 14.32 -9.83 11.76
CA GLY A 9 15.56 -9.41 11.14
C GLY A 9 16.48 -8.60 12.07
N ASP A 10 17.76 -8.72 11.87
CA ASP A 10 18.73 -7.84 12.52
C ASP A 10 18.58 -6.42 11.99
N TRP A 11 18.56 -5.44 12.88
CA TRP A 11 18.55 -4.04 12.48
C TRP A 11 19.83 -3.72 11.70
N THR A 12 19.69 -3.05 10.57
CA THR A 12 20.83 -2.57 9.80
C THR A 12 21.06 -1.08 10.06
N ASP A 13 22.33 -0.68 10.11
CA ASP A 13 22.72 0.74 10.17
C ASP A 13 22.55 1.44 8.79
N ASP A 14 22.34 0.68 7.72
CA ASP A 14 22.02 1.23 6.41
C ASP A 14 20.56 1.67 6.36
N LEU A 15 20.34 2.98 6.44
CA LEU A 15 19.01 3.57 6.42
C LEU A 15 18.22 3.22 5.16
N ARG A 16 18.86 3.21 3.98
CA ARG A 16 18.19 2.85 2.73
C ARG A 16 17.70 1.42 2.77
N LEU A 17 18.58 0.51 3.13
CA LEU A 17 18.22 -0.90 3.21
C LEU A 17 17.06 -1.10 4.20
N ARG A 18 17.11 -0.43 5.34
CA ARG A 18 16.05 -0.53 6.35
C ARG A 18 14.71 0.02 5.86
N LEU A 19 14.72 1.15 5.15
CA LEU A 19 13.49 1.72 4.55
C LEU A 19 12.90 0.76 3.49
N ASP A 20 13.75 0.18 2.64
CA ASP A 20 13.32 -0.76 1.59
C ASP A 20 12.77 -2.06 2.19
N GLU A 21 13.36 -2.58 3.26
CA GLU A 21 12.86 -3.74 4.00
C GLU A 21 11.47 -3.48 4.59
N LEU A 22 11.29 -2.36 5.30
CA LEU A 22 10.00 -2.00 5.90
C LEU A 22 8.92 -1.76 4.83
N LEU A 23 9.24 -1.08 3.74
CA LEU A 23 8.31 -0.91 2.63
C LEU A 23 7.91 -2.27 2.02
N THR A 24 8.86 -3.17 1.86
CA THR A 24 8.59 -4.53 1.34
C THR A 24 7.67 -5.29 2.27
N GLU A 25 7.91 -5.27 3.57
CA GLU A 25 7.06 -5.91 4.58
C GLU A 25 5.61 -5.43 4.49
N TYR A 26 5.38 -4.11 4.48
CA TYR A 26 4.01 -3.57 4.41
C TYR A 26 3.34 -3.75 3.04
N ARG A 27 4.10 -3.74 1.95
CA ARG A 27 3.60 -4.06 0.60
C ARG A 27 3.07 -5.49 0.54
N GLU A 28 3.84 -6.44 1.05
CA GLU A 28 3.45 -7.85 1.12
C GLU A 28 2.25 -8.06 2.04
N ALA A 29 2.23 -7.42 3.20
CA ALA A 29 1.13 -7.51 4.14
C ALA A 29 -0.18 -7.00 3.55
N ILE A 30 -0.19 -5.83 2.89
CA ILE A 30 -1.42 -5.28 2.30
C ILE A 30 -1.90 -6.09 1.09
N ILE A 31 -1.00 -6.61 0.26
CA ILE A 31 -1.35 -7.52 -0.84
C ILE A 31 -1.94 -8.81 -0.29
N GLY A 32 -1.29 -9.41 0.71
CA GLY A 32 -1.71 -10.66 1.35
C GLY A 32 -3.03 -10.54 2.13
N SER A 33 -3.49 -9.32 2.45
CA SER A 33 -4.79 -9.13 3.08
C SER A 33 -5.97 -9.65 2.26
N LEU A 34 -5.77 -9.86 0.95
CA LEU A 34 -6.77 -10.42 0.04
C LEU A 34 -6.68 -11.95 -0.13
N ASP A 35 -5.64 -12.59 0.42
CA ASP A 35 -5.40 -14.02 0.18
C ASP A 35 -6.54 -14.89 0.74
N GLY A 36 -7.03 -15.82 -0.10
CA GLY A 36 -8.09 -16.74 0.25
C GLY A 36 -9.48 -16.10 0.44
N LEU A 37 -9.66 -14.84 0.03
CA LEU A 37 -10.96 -14.18 -0.03
C LEU A 37 -11.64 -14.40 -1.38
N THR A 38 -12.96 -14.44 -1.36
CA THR A 38 -13.78 -14.32 -2.57
C THR A 38 -13.86 -12.86 -3.01
N GLU A 39 -14.22 -12.63 -4.27
CA GLU A 39 -14.46 -11.26 -4.80
C GLU A 39 -15.51 -10.49 -3.99
N MET A 40 -16.55 -11.19 -3.53
CA MET A 40 -17.61 -10.61 -2.70
C MET A 40 -17.06 -10.18 -1.33
N GLU A 41 -16.26 -11.00 -0.70
CA GLU A 41 -15.62 -10.70 0.59
C GLU A 41 -14.65 -9.53 0.50
N ALA A 42 -13.81 -9.51 -0.55
CA ALA A 42 -12.85 -8.42 -0.77
C ALA A 42 -13.53 -7.06 -1.01
N ARG A 43 -14.77 -7.08 -1.53
CA ARG A 43 -15.60 -5.89 -1.79
C ARG A 43 -16.56 -5.55 -0.66
N ALA A 44 -16.62 -6.34 0.41
CA ALA A 44 -17.59 -6.15 1.49
C ALA A 44 -17.43 -4.75 2.13
N SER A 45 -18.56 -4.04 2.21
CA SER A 45 -18.64 -2.75 2.92
C SER A 45 -18.95 -3.02 4.40
N LEU A 46 -17.94 -2.89 5.24
CA LEU A 46 -18.01 -3.17 6.67
C LEU A 46 -18.04 -1.91 7.54
N VAL A 47 -17.76 -0.78 6.91
CA VAL A 47 -17.70 0.55 7.55
C VAL A 47 -18.47 1.56 6.71
N PRO A 48 -18.92 2.70 7.28
CA PRO A 48 -19.69 3.71 6.54
C PRO A 48 -18.94 4.37 5.38
N SER A 49 -17.60 4.37 5.42
CA SER A 49 -16.78 4.93 4.34
C SER A 49 -16.71 3.96 3.15
N LYS A 50 -16.08 4.41 2.05
CA LYS A 50 -15.80 3.56 0.87
C LYS A 50 -14.67 2.55 1.08
N THR A 51 -14.18 2.41 2.29
CA THR A 51 -13.04 1.53 2.60
C THR A 51 -13.48 0.07 2.58
N THR A 52 -12.92 -0.69 1.65
CA THR A 52 -13.03 -2.15 1.55
C THR A 52 -11.63 -2.74 1.47
N LEU A 53 -11.46 -4.03 1.70
CA LEU A 53 -10.15 -4.69 1.54
C LEU A 53 -9.57 -4.48 0.14
N LEU A 54 -10.37 -4.72 -0.89
CA LEU A 54 -9.95 -4.50 -2.28
C LEU A 54 -9.62 -3.02 -2.55
N GLY A 55 -10.42 -2.11 -1.99
CA GLY A 55 -10.21 -0.67 -2.09
C GLY A 55 -8.91 -0.19 -1.43
N LEU A 56 -8.49 -0.82 -0.32
CA LEU A 56 -7.23 -0.51 0.35
C LEU A 56 -6.02 -0.86 -0.52
N VAL A 57 -6.00 -2.04 -1.15
CA VAL A 57 -4.92 -2.42 -2.07
C VAL A 57 -4.88 -1.49 -3.28
N LYS A 58 -6.04 -1.12 -3.81
CA LYS A 58 -6.13 -0.15 -4.91
C LYS A 58 -5.63 1.23 -4.48
N HIS A 59 -5.94 1.67 -3.27
CA HIS A 59 -5.44 2.92 -2.69
C HIS A 59 -3.92 2.90 -2.51
N ALA A 60 -3.31 1.78 -2.13
CA ALA A 60 -1.86 1.65 -2.04
C ALA A 60 -1.17 1.92 -3.39
N THR A 61 -1.75 1.49 -4.52
CA THR A 61 -1.26 1.83 -5.86
C THR A 61 -1.26 3.35 -6.08
N TYR A 62 -2.32 4.03 -5.67
CA TYR A 62 -2.42 5.49 -5.74
C TYR A 62 -1.36 6.18 -4.88
N VAL A 63 -1.18 5.74 -3.64
CA VAL A 63 -0.20 6.31 -2.70
C VAL A 63 1.21 6.26 -3.30
N GLU A 64 1.62 5.11 -3.81
CA GLU A 64 2.95 4.99 -4.43
C GLU A 64 3.08 5.81 -5.72
N GLY A 65 2.06 5.87 -6.55
CA GLY A 65 2.04 6.71 -7.74
C GLY A 65 2.19 8.20 -7.40
N VAL A 66 1.56 8.66 -6.32
CA VAL A 66 1.70 10.06 -5.86
C VAL A 66 3.11 10.34 -5.34
N TRP A 67 3.66 9.45 -4.51
CA TRP A 67 4.89 9.75 -3.79
C TRP A 67 6.17 9.28 -4.50
N PHE A 68 6.11 8.18 -5.26
CA PHE A 68 7.27 7.63 -5.98
C PHE A 68 7.24 7.89 -7.49
N ASP A 69 6.19 8.53 -8.01
CA ASP A 69 6.18 9.02 -9.39
C ASP A 69 5.93 10.54 -9.43
N GLN A 70 4.76 11.01 -9.05
CA GLN A 70 4.44 12.45 -9.17
C GLN A 70 5.43 13.33 -8.40
N ALA A 71 5.79 12.98 -7.18
CA ALA A 71 6.71 13.77 -6.38
C ALA A 71 8.13 13.85 -6.99
N LEU A 72 8.50 12.89 -7.83
CA LEU A 72 9.76 12.88 -8.57
C LEU A 72 9.63 13.62 -9.92
N SER A 73 8.63 13.26 -10.71
CA SER A 73 8.51 13.67 -12.11
C SER A 73 7.73 14.97 -12.33
N GLY A 74 6.85 15.34 -11.40
CA GLY A 74 5.90 16.45 -11.57
C GLY A 74 4.74 16.13 -12.54
N ARG A 75 4.64 14.90 -13.07
CA ARG A 75 3.55 14.49 -13.98
C ARG A 75 2.18 14.61 -13.31
N SER A 76 1.17 14.89 -14.08
CA SER A 76 -0.21 14.89 -13.59
C SER A 76 -0.69 13.48 -13.24
N TYR A 77 -1.70 13.37 -12.37
CA TYR A 77 -2.33 12.09 -12.02
C TYR A 77 -2.85 11.33 -13.24
N LYS A 78 -3.34 12.06 -14.25
CA LYS A 78 -3.82 11.47 -15.52
C LYS A 78 -2.68 10.83 -16.31
N GLU A 79 -1.52 11.47 -16.40
CA GLU A 79 -0.34 10.96 -17.11
C GLU A 79 0.26 9.74 -16.41
N ILE A 80 0.18 9.71 -15.08
CA ILE A 80 0.62 8.56 -14.26
C ILE A 80 -0.40 7.42 -14.34
N GLY A 81 -1.67 7.72 -14.63
CA GLY A 81 -2.74 6.72 -14.69
C GLY A 81 -3.35 6.37 -13.33
N ILE A 82 -3.21 7.26 -12.33
CA ILE A 82 -3.78 7.07 -11.00
C ILE A 82 -5.06 7.89 -10.80
N ALA A 83 -5.79 7.61 -9.71
CA ALA A 83 -7.03 8.31 -9.37
C ALA A 83 -6.78 9.83 -9.19
N SER A 84 -7.79 10.64 -9.47
CA SER A 84 -7.69 12.11 -9.39
C SER A 84 -7.71 12.67 -7.97
N SER A 85 -7.97 11.83 -6.96
CA SER A 85 -7.93 12.23 -5.54
C SER A 85 -7.82 11.00 -4.62
N PRO A 86 -7.38 11.20 -3.35
CA PRO A 86 -7.34 10.12 -2.37
C PRO A 86 -8.69 9.42 -2.20
N ALA A 87 -9.79 10.17 -2.09
CA ALA A 87 -11.13 9.60 -1.92
C ALA A 87 -11.58 8.74 -3.10
N ARG A 88 -11.18 9.10 -4.33
CA ARG A 88 -11.50 8.33 -5.54
C ARG A 88 -10.64 7.07 -5.69
N SER A 89 -9.47 7.03 -5.08
CA SER A 89 -8.59 5.86 -5.17
C SER A 89 -9.15 4.61 -4.48
N PHE A 90 -10.06 4.77 -3.50
CA PHE A 90 -10.79 3.66 -2.87
C PHE A 90 -11.98 3.15 -3.71
N SER A 91 -12.42 3.91 -4.71
CA SER A 91 -13.61 3.53 -5.49
C SER A 91 -13.32 2.38 -6.43
N LEU A 92 -14.12 1.32 -6.33
CA LEU A 92 -14.01 0.12 -7.16
C LEU A 92 -14.85 0.26 -8.43
N ARG A 93 -14.31 -0.23 -9.54
CA ARG A 93 -15.04 -0.45 -10.79
C ARG A 93 -15.63 -1.87 -10.79
N SER A 94 -16.63 -2.12 -11.61
CA SER A 94 -17.16 -3.47 -11.82
C SER A 94 -16.12 -4.45 -12.38
N THR A 95 -15.14 -3.94 -13.10
CA THR A 95 -14.04 -4.70 -13.71
C THR A 95 -12.86 -4.95 -12.76
N ASP A 96 -12.81 -4.29 -11.60
CA ASP A 96 -11.74 -4.54 -10.62
C ASP A 96 -11.96 -5.93 -10.00
N THR A 97 -10.94 -6.76 -10.03
CA THR A 97 -10.90 -8.07 -9.36
C THR A 97 -9.72 -8.13 -8.40
N ILE A 98 -9.72 -9.08 -7.48
CA ILE A 98 -8.57 -9.33 -6.60
C ILE A 98 -7.29 -9.40 -7.43
N GLN A 99 -7.29 -10.26 -8.47
CA GLN A 99 -6.15 -10.45 -9.34
C GLN A 99 -5.71 -9.15 -10.03
N SER A 100 -6.66 -8.42 -10.64
CA SER A 100 -6.32 -7.21 -11.41
C SER A 100 -5.77 -6.09 -10.52
N VAL A 101 -6.28 -5.96 -9.32
CA VAL A 101 -5.85 -4.95 -8.35
C VAL A 101 -4.47 -5.31 -7.77
N GLN A 102 -4.25 -6.57 -7.39
CA GLN A 102 -2.93 -7.04 -6.93
C GLN A 102 -1.87 -6.89 -8.04
N ASP A 103 -2.17 -7.25 -9.27
CA ASP A 103 -1.23 -7.12 -10.39
C ASP A 103 -0.91 -5.65 -10.70
N SER A 104 -1.92 -4.77 -10.62
CA SER A 104 -1.70 -3.33 -10.77
C SER A 104 -0.77 -2.79 -9.69
N TYR A 105 -0.96 -3.22 -8.44
CA TYR A 105 -0.11 -2.78 -7.35
C TYR A 105 1.31 -3.34 -7.47
N ARG A 106 1.49 -4.60 -7.84
CA ARG A 106 2.82 -5.18 -8.08
C ARG A 106 3.59 -4.42 -9.17
N ARG A 107 2.92 -4.05 -10.26
CA ARG A 107 3.54 -3.20 -11.32
C ARG A 107 3.95 -1.83 -10.79
N GLN A 108 3.11 -1.22 -9.96
CA GLN A 108 3.45 0.07 -9.33
C GLN A 108 4.64 -0.06 -8.39
N ILE A 109 4.71 -1.12 -7.57
CA ILE A 109 5.85 -1.40 -6.68
C ILE A 109 7.15 -1.49 -7.48
N GLU A 110 7.14 -2.20 -8.60
CA GLU A 110 8.34 -2.34 -9.44
C GLU A 110 8.76 -1.00 -10.05
N ALA A 111 7.80 -0.20 -10.54
CA ALA A 111 8.07 1.15 -11.02
C ALA A 111 8.64 2.05 -9.91
N SER A 112 8.09 1.98 -8.72
CA SER A 112 8.55 2.73 -7.53
C SER A 112 9.98 2.34 -7.15
N ARG A 113 10.27 1.04 -7.09
CA ARG A 113 11.62 0.53 -6.80
C ARG A 113 12.63 1.03 -7.82
N SER A 114 12.29 0.93 -9.10
CA SER A 114 13.17 1.39 -10.19
C SER A 114 13.44 2.90 -10.13
N ALA A 115 12.41 3.70 -9.83
CA ALA A 115 12.53 5.15 -9.72
C ALA A 115 13.42 5.57 -8.53
N MET A 116 13.30 4.88 -7.40
CA MET A 116 13.99 5.22 -6.17
C MET A 116 15.40 4.62 -6.05
N ALA A 117 15.71 3.54 -6.78
CA ALA A 117 16.95 2.77 -6.61
C ALA A 117 18.24 3.58 -6.77
N ARG A 118 18.24 4.57 -7.67
CA ARG A 118 19.42 5.39 -7.99
C ARG A 118 19.38 6.79 -7.39
N LEU A 119 18.31 7.12 -6.66
CA LEU A 119 18.15 8.44 -6.08
C LEU A 119 18.79 8.48 -4.69
N PRO A 120 19.83 9.30 -4.44
CA PRO A 120 20.37 9.48 -3.10
C PRO A 120 19.28 9.95 -2.13
N LEU A 121 19.30 9.46 -0.88
CA LEU A 121 18.27 9.76 0.11
C LEU A 121 18.16 11.25 0.44
N ASP A 122 19.27 11.97 0.38
CA ASP A 122 19.38 13.41 0.66
C ASP A 122 19.11 14.29 -0.57
N SER A 123 18.89 13.69 -1.75
CA SER A 123 18.54 14.46 -2.96
C SER A 123 17.25 15.23 -2.77
N VAL A 124 17.21 16.45 -3.28
CA VAL A 124 15.98 17.25 -3.31
C VAL A 124 15.15 16.86 -4.52
N VAL A 125 13.87 16.57 -4.29
CA VAL A 125 12.86 16.32 -5.32
C VAL A 125 11.80 17.40 -5.26
N SER A 126 11.25 17.84 -6.39
CA SER A 126 10.44 19.06 -6.49
C SER A 126 9.05 18.86 -7.09
N GLY A 127 8.68 17.65 -7.53
CA GLY A 127 7.40 17.39 -8.20
C GLY A 127 6.15 17.69 -7.37
N ARG A 128 6.29 17.74 -6.04
CA ARG A 128 5.24 18.16 -5.08
C ARG A 128 5.77 19.15 -4.04
N GLY A 129 6.59 20.11 -4.47
CA GLY A 129 7.34 21.01 -3.60
C GLY A 129 8.63 20.36 -3.10
N ASP A 130 9.63 21.19 -2.86
CA ASP A 130 10.98 20.77 -2.53
C ASP A 130 11.03 19.97 -1.23
N ARG A 131 11.63 18.79 -1.30
CA ARG A 131 11.82 17.92 -0.15
C ARG A 131 12.92 16.89 -0.38
N PRO A 132 13.56 16.37 0.68
CA PRO A 132 14.55 15.32 0.52
C PRO A 132 13.87 13.99 0.17
N ALA A 133 14.53 13.15 -0.66
CA ALA A 133 13.99 11.88 -1.13
C ALA A 133 13.64 10.91 0.00
N TRP A 134 14.39 10.89 1.12
CA TRP A 134 14.05 10.04 2.26
C TRP A 134 12.64 10.33 2.83
N SER A 135 12.16 11.57 2.70
CA SER A 135 10.83 11.94 3.20
C SER A 135 9.71 11.24 2.43
N LEU A 136 9.94 10.88 1.16
CA LEU A 136 8.99 10.11 0.35
C LEU A 136 8.83 8.69 0.89
N HIS A 137 9.95 8.04 1.26
CA HIS A 137 9.93 6.71 1.88
C HIS A 137 9.12 6.72 3.18
N LEU A 138 9.35 7.70 4.06
CA LEU A 138 8.61 7.83 5.31
C LEU A 138 7.12 8.10 5.08
N GLN A 139 6.78 8.89 4.07
CA GLN A 139 5.39 9.18 3.72
C GLN A 139 4.66 7.92 3.25
N VAL A 140 5.26 7.15 2.34
CA VAL A 140 4.67 5.89 1.86
C VAL A 140 4.60 4.86 2.97
N LEU A 141 5.67 4.73 3.77
CA LEU A 141 5.71 3.81 4.91
C LEU A 141 4.57 4.10 5.91
N ARG A 142 4.35 5.38 6.24
CA ARG A 142 3.26 5.80 7.14
C ARG A 142 1.90 5.40 6.58
N GLU A 143 1.64 5.66 5.30
CA GLU A 143 0.38 5.33 4.63
C GLU A 143 0.16 3.81 4.61
N LEU A 144 1.17 3.04 4.20
CA LEU A 144 1.06 1.58 4.15
C LEU A 144 0.87 0.97 5.53
N ALA A 145 1.60 1.41 6.55
CA ALA A 145 1.46 0.91 7.92
C ALA A 145 0.04 1.17 8.46
N GLN A 146 -0.50 2.38 8.27
CA GLN A 146 -1.86 2.73 8.67
C GLN A 146 -2.90 1.87 7.97
N HIS A 147 -2.78 1.72 6.65
CA HIS A 147 -3.75 0.97 5.85
C HIS A 147 -3.64 -0.54 6.01
N THR A 148 -2.47 -1.08 6.33
CA THR A 148 -2.32 -2.48 6.71
C THR A 148 -3.08 -2.78 8.01
N GLY A 149 -2.97 -1.92 9.02
CA GLY A 149 -3.76 -2.06 10.24
C GLY A 149 -5.28 -2.01 10.00
N HIS A 150 -5.75 -1.15 9.09
CA HIS A 150 -7.16 -1.14 8.66
C HIS A 150 -7.55 -2.45 7.96
N ALA A 151 -6.68 -2.97 7.08
CA ALA A 151 -6.91 -4.21 6.37
C ALA A 151 -7.00 -5.41 7.32
N ASP A 152 -6.14 -5.48 8.34
CA ASP A 152 -6.16 -6.54 9.34
C ASP A 152 -7.53 -6.62 10.04
N ILE A 153 -8.04 -5.47 10.52
CA ILE A 153 -9.34 -5.41 11.19
C ILE A 153 -10.50 -5.79 10.24
N LEU A 154 -10.49 -5.27 9.01
CA LEU A 154 -11.54 -5.60 8.03
C LEU A 154 -11.51 -7.08 7.64
N ARG A 155 -10.32 -7.66 7.49
CA ARG A 155 -10.16 -9.08 7.19
C ARG A 155 -10.68 -9.96 8.32
N GLU A 156 -10.38 -9.62 9.57
CA GLU A 156 -10.92 -10.31 10.74
C GLU A 156 -12.44 -10.33 10.73
N GLN A 157 -13.08 -9.19 10.45
CA GLN A 157 -14.54 -9.08 10.35
C GLN A 157 -15.13 -9.90 9.18
N VAL A 158 -14.47 -9.91 8.02
CA VAL A 158 -14.91 -10.72 6.86
C VAL A 158 -14.87 -12.20 7.19
N VAL A 159 -13.76 -12.66 7.76
CA VAL A 159 -13.58 -14.09 8.08
C VAL A 159 -14.55 -14.55 9.18
N ALA A 160 -14.81 -13.72 10.19
CA ALA A 160 -15.77 -14.02 11.25
C ALA A 160 -17.19 -14.30 10.70
N ARG A 161 -17.64 -13.54 9.69
CA ARG A 161 -18.95 -13.73 9.06
C ARG A 161 -19.14 -15.08 8.35
N ARG A 162 -18.05 -15.78 7.99
CA ARG A 162 -18.13 -17.14 7.41
C ARG A 162 -18.75 -18.14 8.39
N GLY A 163 -18.49 -17.98 9.69
CA GLY A 163 -19.03 -18.85 10.73
C GLY A 163 -20.52 -18.62 11.04
N GLU A 164 -21.03 -17.41 10.81
CA GLU A 164 -22.42 -17.03 11.12
C GLU A 164 -23.44 -17.51 10.07
N GLY A 165 -22.99 -17.83 8.85
CA GLY A 165 -23.85 -18.32 7.76
C GLY A 165 -24.04 -19.84 7.71
N SER A 166 -23.50 -20.61 8.69
CA SER A 166 -23.54 -22.06 8.73
C SER A 166 -24.46 -22.63 9.83
N THR A 167 -25.36 -21.82 10.42
CA THR A 167 -26.35 -22.26 11.43
C THR A 167 -27.76 -22.21 10.89
#